data_7ec3791747d43f10bd4037faabca69c4
#
_entry.id   7ec3791747d43f10bd4037faabca69c4
#
_cell.length_a   1.000
_cell.length_b   1.000
_cell.length_c   1.000
_cell.angle_alpha   90.00
_cell.angle_beta   90.00
_cell.angle_gamma   90.00
#
_symmetry.space_group_name_H-M   'P 1'
#
loop_
_entity.id
_entity.type
_entity.pdbx_description
1 polymer ?
#
loop_
_entity_poly.entity_id
_entity_poly.type
_entity_poly.pdbx_seq_one_letter_code
_entity_poly.pdbx_strand_id
1 'polypeptide(L)'
;ITYSLRAFPLGGFVSFPDEEINNIDSNDPNLLKNRPIIQRAIVISAGVFANLILAYIILIINVSTLGIPFDPEPGILVLATQPEKAASLAGLESGDKTIKIESKILGVGDQAVSSLVKEIQNSSEKPISIEIERNGIFKDITLIPKNVDGKGTIGAQLQPNVSTDTKKIKGVFELFEYSNKEFSSLLVKTIQGYKGLITNFSSTAQQ
;
A
#
# COMPACT_ATOMS: atom_id res chain seq x y z
N ILE A 1 -17.17 20.23 -30.68
CA ILE A 1 -16.61 19.79 -29.38
C ILE A 1 -15.97 21.00 -28.74
N THR A 2 -16.44 21.39 -27.56
CA THR A 2 -15.91 22.55 -26.83
C THR A 2 -15.03 22.02 -25.71
N TYR A 3 -13.74 22.38 -25.71
CA TYR A 3 -12.81 22.05 -24.62
C TYR A 3 -12.69 23.25 -23.69
N SER A 4 -12.84 23.03 -22.39
CA SER A 4 -12.65 24.07 -21.38
C SER A 4 -11.62 23.64 -20.35
N LEU A 5 -10.66 24.50 -20.04
CA LEU A 5 -9.67 24.30 -18.98
C LEU A 5 -10.16 25.10 -17.77
N ARG A 6 -10.31 24.43 -16.61
CA ARG A 6 -10.73 25.10 -15.37
C ARG A 6 -9.49 25.35 -14.49
N ALA A 7 -9.48 26.52 -13.83
CA ALA A 7 -8.34 26.96 -13.01
C ALA A 7 -8.15 26.12 -11.73
N PHE A 8 -9.20 25.46 -11.22
CA PHE A 8 -9.12 24.59 -10.05
C PHE A 8 -9.34 23.14 -10.43
N PRO A 9 -8.29 22.27 -10.38
CA PRO A 9 -8.39 20.86 -10.73
C PRO A 9 -8.92 20.00 -9.56
N LEU A 10 -10.07 20.36 -9.00
CA LEU A 10 -10.70 19.60 -7.89
C LEU A 10 -11.48 18.37 -8.37
N GLY A 11 -11.19 17.90 -9.56
CA GLY A 11 -11.85 16.76 -10.18
C GLY A 11 -12.45 17.14 -11.53
N GLY A 12 -12.71 16.16 -12.34
CA GLY A 12 -13.40 16.26 -13.62
C GLY A 12 -14.53 15.26 -13.69
N PHE A 13 -15.58 15.61 -14.38
CA PHE A 13 -16.63 14.68 -14.77
C PHE A 13 -16.82 14.74 -16.28
N VAL A 14 -17.23 13.62 -16.83
CA VAL A 14 -17.63 13.55 -18.24
C VAL A 14 -19.12 13.34 -18.25
N SER A 15 -19.87 14.30 -18.80
CA SER A 15 -21.27 14.11 -19.10
C SER A 15 -21.43 13.71 -20.57
N PHE A 16 -22.30 12.76 -20.80
CA PHE A 16 -22.64 12.33 -22.14
C PHE A 16 -23.94 13.04 -22.58
N PRO A 17 -24.07 13.46 -23.84
CA PRO A 17 -25.31 14.08 -24.34
C PRO A 17 -26.56 13.24 -24.12
N ASP A 18 -26.40 11.93 -23.92
CA ASP A 18 -27.48 10.99 -23.66
C ASP A 18 -28.27 11.28 -22.38
N GLU A 19 -27.67 12.01 -21.43
CA GLU A 19 -28.24 12.27 -20.10
C GLU A 19 -28.94 13.63 -19.99
N GLU A 20 -28.62 14.59 -20.86
CA GLU A 20 -29.00 16.00 -20.66
C GLU A 20 -30.09 16.55 -21.63
N ILE A 21 -30.46 15.85 -22.69
CA ILE A 21 -31.29 16.46 -23.74
C ILE A 21 -32.52 15.61 -24.08
N ASN A 22 -33.68 16.06 -23.60
CA ASN A 22 -35.00 15.50 -23.88
C ASN A 22 -35.43 15.58 -25.38
N ASN A 23 -34.60 16.09 -26.29
CA ASN A 23 -34.91 16.31 -27.70
C ASN A 23 -33.98 15.60 -28.69
N ILE A 24 -33.13 14.66 -28.25
CA ILE A 24 -32.32 13.88 -29.18
C ILE A 24 -33.09 12.62 -29.57
N ASP A 25 -33.16 12.36 -30.89
CA ASP A 25 -33.71 11.10 -31.40
C ASP A 25 -33.02 9.92 -30.71
N SER A 26 -33.81 9.09 -30.01
CA SER A 26 -33.31 7.96 -29.22
C SER A 26 -32.55 6.94 -30.07
N ASN A 27 -32.66 7.01 -31.39
CA ASN A 27 -31.99 6.14 -32.35
C ASN A 27 -30.72 6.76 -32.98
N ASP A 28 -30.28 7.95 -32.55
CA ASP A 28 -29.06 8.56 -33.08
C ASP A 28 -27.85 7.63 -32.84
N PRO A 29 -27.13 7.19 -33.90
CA PRO A 29 -25.98 6.31 -33.77
C PRO A 29 -24.78 6.97 -33.04
N ASN A 30 -24.82 8.28 -32.83
CA ASN A 30 -23.77 9.00 -32.11
C ASN A 30 -23.93 8.93 -30.58
N LEU A 31 -25.11 8.52 -30.09
CA LEU A 31 -25.32 8.34 -28.66
C LEU A 31 -24.54 7.13 -28.14
N LEU A 32 -23.93 7.26 -26.98
CA LEU A 32 -23.11 6.19 -26.39
C LEU A 32 -23.95 4.91 -26.14
N LYS A 33 -25.21 5.07 -25.74
CA LYS A 33 -26.16 3.95 -25.51
C LYS A 33 -26.37 3.09 -26.75
N ASN A 34 -26.29 3.69 -27.96
CA ASN A 34 -26.52 3.01 -29.24
C ASN A 34 -25.23 2.43 -29.84
N ARG A 35 -24.06 2.63 -29.20
CA ARG A 35 -22.80 2.08 -29.66
C ARG A 35 -22.63 0.62 -29.22
N PRO A 36 -21.86 -0.19 -29.97
CA PRO A 36 -21.50 -1.54 -29.57
C PRO A 36 -20.92 -1.60 -28.16
N ILE A 37 -21.20 -2.69 -27.44
CA ILE A 37 -20.78 -2.87 -26.03
C ILE A 37 -19.29 -2.63 -25.84
N ILE A 38 -18.46 -3.08 -26.79
CA ILE A 38 -16.99 -2.90 -26.74
C ILE A 38 -16.62 -1.42 -26.75
N GLN A 39 -17.24 -0.61 -27.62
CA GLN A 39 -16.96 0.83 -27.69
C GLN A 39 -17.38 1.55 -26.39
N ARG A 40 -18.53 1.18 -25.83
CA ARG A 40 -18.99 1.70 -24.53
C ARG A 40 -18.00 1.33 -23.40
N ALA A 41 -17.56 0.07 -23.37
CA ALA A 41 -16.60 -0.41 -22.38
C ALA A 41 -15.25 0.35 -22.48
N ILE A 42 -14.75 0.60 -23.69
CA ILE A 42 -13.53 1.38 -23.92
C ILE A 42 -13.68 2.80 -23.39
N VAL A 43 -14.78 3.48 -23.69
CA VAL A 43 -15.03 4.85 -23.25
C VAL A 43 -15.11 4.93 -21.73
N ILE A 44 -15.87 4.04 -21.10
CA ILE A 44 -16.05 4.01 -19.64
C ILE A 44 -14.73 3.69 -18.92
N SER A 45 -13.94 2.76 -19.48
CA SER A 45 -12.68 2.36 -18.85
C SER A 45 -11.51 3.30 -19.16
N ALA A 46 -11.62 4.20 -20.15
CA ALA A 46 -10.55 5.10 -20.57
C ALA A 46 -10.01 5.97 -19.41
N GLY A 47 -10.89 6.44 -18.52
CA GLY A 47 -10.49 7.21 -17.33
C GLY A 47 -9.61 6.41 -16.38
N VAL A 48 -9.95 5.15 -16.14
CA VAL A 48 -9.16 4.25 -15.28
C VAL A 48 -7.79 3.99 -15.91
N PHE A 49 -7.74 3.70 -17.20
CA PHE A 49 -6.48 3.49 -17.92
C PHE A 49 -5.61 4.75 -17.94
N ALA A 50 -6.21 5.93 -18.16
CA ALA A 50 -5.48 7.19 -18.11
C ALA A 50 -4.84 7.43 -16.73
N ASN A 51 -5.56 7.13 -15.64
CA ASN A 51 -5.03 7.24 -14.28
C ASN A 51 -3.89 6.26 -14.03
N LEU A 52 -3.97 5.01 -14.51
CA LEU A 52 -2.90 4.03 -14.39
C LEU A 52 -1.65 4.46 -15.17
N ILE A 53 -1.82 4.98 -16.38
CA ILE A 53 -0.71 5.51 -17.20
C ILE A 53 -0.06 6.71 -16.48
N LEU A 54 -0.86 7.63 -15.95
CA LEU A 54 -0.36 8.78 -15.21
C LEU A 54 0.41 8.34 -13.95
N ALA A 55 -0.13 7.39 -13.19
CA ALA A 55 0.54 6.84 -12.02
C ALA A 55 1.88 6.19 -12.38
N TYR A 56 1.94 5.46 -13.49
CA TYR A 56 3.17 4.86 -13.99
C TYR A 56 4.21 5.93 -14.41
N ILE A 57 3.78 6.99 -15.10
CA ILE A 57 4.66 8.11 -15.46
C ILE A 57 5.23 8.79 -14.22
N ILE A 58 4.38 9.07 -13.22
CA ILE A 58 4.81 9.67 -11.93
C ILE A 58 5.82 8.76 -11.23
N LEU A 59 5.60 7.44 -11.24
CA LEU A 59 6.53 6.47 -10.66
C LEU A 59 7.89 6.52 -11.37
N ILE A 60 7.93 6.54 -12.70
CA ILE A 60 9.18 6.66 -13.46
C ILE A 60 9.92 7.95 -13.10
N ILE A 61 9.22 9.09 -13.04
CA ILE A 61 9.81 10.37 -12.65
C ILE A 61 10.37 10.29 -11.23
N ASN A 62 9.61 9.71 -10.31
CA ASN A 62 10.03 9.55 -8.91
C ASN A 62 11.31 8.70 -8.81
N VAL A 63 11.31 7.52 -9.42
CA VAL A 63 12.48 6.61 -9.44
C VAL A 63 13.69 7.25 -10.13
N SER A 64 13.48 8.02 -11.20
CA SER A 64 14.55 8.71 -11.90
C SER A 64 15.19 9.86 -11.08
N THR A 65 14.38 10.56 -10.28
CA THR A 65 14.84 11.74 -9.51
C THR A 65 15.37 11.37 -8.13
N LEU A 66 14.64 10.55 -7.39
CA LEU A 66 15.00 10.14 -6.03
C LEU A 66 15.91 8.91 -5.99
N GLY A 67 15.89 8.11 -7.05
CA GLY A 67 16.59 6.81 -7.10
C GLY A 67 15.76 5.69 -6.48
N ILE A 68 16.41 4.53 -6.34
CA ILE A 68 15.86 3.36 -5.66
C ILE A 68 16.48 3.21 -4.29
N PRO A 69 15.74 2.70 -3.29
CA PRO A 69 16.35 2.38 -2.01
C PRO A 69 17.55 1.46 -2.21
N PHE A 70 18.66 1.80 -1.58
CA PHE A 70 19.81 0.91 -1.54
C PHE A 70 19.41 -0.30 -0.71
N ASP A 71 19.99 -1.44 -0.92
CA ASP A 71 19.65 -2.75 -0.36
C ASP A 71 18.73 -2.76 0.88
N PRO A 72 17.70 -3.60 0.93
CA PRO A 72 16.86 -3.73 2.09
C PRO A 72 17.72 -4.19 3.29
N GLU A 73 17.76 -3.41 4.34
CA GLU A 73 18.41 -3.77 5.58
C GLU A 73 17.59 -4.84 6.33
N PRO A 74 18.26 -5.74 7.06
CA PRO A 74 17.55 -6.69 7.92
C PRO A 74 16.71 -5.97 8.98
N GLY A 75 15.56 -6.57 9.30
CA GLY A 75 14.70 -6.08 10.37
C GLY A 75 13.47 -5.34 9.88
N ILE A 76 12.80 -4.73 10.84
CA ILE A 76 11.48 -4.09 10.67
C ILE A 76 11.48 -2.75 11.40
N LEU A 77 11.04 -1.70 10.73
CA LEU A 77 10.86 -0.40 11.33
C LEU A 77 9.46 -0.27 11.93
N VAL A 78 9.39 0.19 13.17
CA VAL A 78 8.15 0.54 13.86
C VAL A 78 7.78 1.97 13.48
N LEU A 79 6.68 2.15 12.74
CA LEU A 79 6.19 3.48 12.34
C LEU A 79 5.42 4.18 13.44
N ALA A 80 4.55 3.44 14.12
CA ALA A 80 3.71 3.95 15.18
C ALA A 80 3.29 2.83 16.12
N THR A 81 3.02 3.17 17.37
CA THR A 81 2.40 2.29 18.37
C THR A 81 1.08 2.91 18.83
N GLN A 82 0.07 2.06 19.00
CA GLN A 82 -1.21 2.49 19.57
C GLN A 82 -1.09 2.62 21.09
N PRO A 83 -1.56 3.72 21.68
CA PRO A 83 -1.56 3.88 23.13
C PRO A 83 -2.30 2.72 23.82
N GLU A 84 -1.83 2.34 25.01
CA GLU A 84 -2.43 1.29 25.86
C GLU A 84 -2.46 -0.12 25.22
N LYS A 85 -1.81 -0.34 24.09
CA LYS A 85 -1.63 -1.67 23.52
C LYS A 85 -0.29 -2.29 23.91
N ALA A 86 -0.17 -3.59 23.66
CA ALA A 86 0.99 -4.39 24.12
C ALA A 86 2.35 -3.80 23.69
N ALA A 87 2.46 -3.27 22.47
CA ALA A 87 3.68 -2.62 21.99
C ALA A 87 4.04 -1.39 22.81
N SER A 88 3.09 -0.46 23.00
CA SER A 88 3.31 0.76 23.78
C SER A 88 3.59 0.47 25.24
N LEU A 89 2.85 -0.49 25.87
CA LEU A 89 3.05 -0.89 27.26
C LEU A 89 4.42 -1.56 27.50
N ALA A 90 4.96 -2.25 26.50
CA ALA A 90 6.30 -2.84 26.55
C ALA A 90 7.42 -1.81 26.30
N GLY A 91 7.08 -0.57 25.94
CA GLY A 91 8.05 0.48 25.69
C GLY A 91 8.60 0.48 24.24
N LEU A 92 7.89 -0.14 23.30
CA LEU A 92 8.20 -0.02 21.87
C LEU A 92 7.73 1.34 21.37
N GLU A 93 8.61 2.05 20.63
CA GLU A 93 8.38 3.42 20.18
C GLU A 93 8.49 3.54 18.65
N SER A 94 7.93 4.60 18.11
CA SER A 94 8.13 4.95 16.69
C SER A 94 9.62 5.23 16.41
N GLY A 95 10.13 4.65 15.32
CA GLY A 95 11.54 4.73 14.94
C GLY A 95 12.40 3.55 15.42
N ASP A 96 11.88 2.66 16.28
CA ASP A 96 12.58 1.43 16.66
C ASP A 96 12.74 0.50 15.47
N LYS A 97 13.93 -0.10 15.33
CA LYS A 97 14.19 -1.16 14.36
C LYS A 97 14.21 -2.51 15.07
N THR A 98 13.22 -3.35 14.82
CA THR A 98 13.20 -4.73 15.35
C THR A 98 14.10 -5.62 14.51
N ILE A 99 15.15 -6.18 15.11
CA ILE A 99 16.18 -6.96 14.42
C ILE A 99 15.98 -8.46 14.63
N LYS A 100 15.59 -8.85 15.85
CA LYS A 100 15.36 -10.26 16.21
C LYS A 100 14.04 -10.44 16.95
N ILE A 101 13.48 -11.62 16.81
CA ILE A 101 12.38 -12.11 17.65
C ILE A 101 12.78 -13.46 18.22
N GLU A 102 12.70 -13.60 19.53
CA GLU A 102 13.29 -14.70 20.27
C GLU A 102 14.78 -14.83 19.89
N SER A 103 15.21 -15.97 19.44
CA SER A 103 16.59 -16.18 18.96
C SER A 103 16.74 -16.07 17.44
N LYS A 104 15.69 -15.65 16.70
CA LYS A 104 15.65 -15.66 15.25
C LYS A 104 15.87 -14.26 14.70
N ILE A 105 16.90 -14.11 13.87
CA ILE A 105 17.15 -12.86 13.14
C ILE A 105 16.07 -12.68 12.08
N LEU A 106 15.48 -11.47 12.02
CA LEU A 106 14.52 -11.11 11.01
C LEU A 106 15.23 -10.91 9.67
N GLY A 107 14.62 -11.40 8.60
CA GLY A 107 15.15 -11.23 7.24
C GLY A 107 14.96 -9.79 6.74
N VAL A 108 14.87 -9.65 5.42
CA VAL A 108 14.72 -8.36 4.74
C VAL A 108 13.35 -8.24 4.08
N GLY A 109 12.87 -7.02 3.91
CA GLY A 109 11.69 -6.71 3.13
C GLY A 109 10.37 -7.23 3.75
N ASP A 110 9.36 -7.44 2.90
CA ASP A 110 8.01 -7.87 3.32
C ASP A 110 7.99 -9.25 4.01
N GLN A 111 8.99 -10.10 3.73
CA GLN A 111 9.14 -11.41 4.38
C GLN A 111 9.49 -11.27 5.87
N ALA A 112 10.30 -10.28 6.23
CA ALA A 112 10.62 -9.99 7.62
C ALA A 112 9.36 -9.61 8.39
N VAL A 113 8.55 -8.70 7.84
CA VAL A 113 7.29 -8.27 8.45
C VAL A 113 6.33 -9.45 8.61
N SER A 114 6.16 -10.25 7.56
CA SER A 114 5.28 -11.42 7.61
C SER A 114 5.72 -12.45 8.66
N SER A 115 7.03 -12.65 8.82
CA SER A 115 7.59 -13.57 9.80
C SER A 115 7.34 -13.07 11.23
N LEU A 116 7.58 -11.79 11.50
CA LEU A 116 7.32 -11.18 12.80
C LEU A 116 5.83 -11.24 13.15
N VAL A 117 4.96 -10.83 12.21
CA VAL A 117 3.50 -10.85 12.41
C VAL A 117 3.00 -12.25 12.71
N LYS A 118 3.49 -13.26 11.99
CA LYS A 118 3.12 -14.67 12.23
C LYS A 118 3.54 -15.14 13.63
N GLU A 119 4.74 -14.78 14.08
CA GLU A 119 5.21 -15.14 15.41
C GLU A 119 4.38 -14.46 16.51
N ILE A 120 4.08 -13.17 16.35
CA ILE A 120 3.20 -12.42 17.26
C ILE A 120 1.81 -13.07 17.33
N GLN A 121 1.22 -13.42 16.17
CA GLN A 121 -0.11 -14.03 16.11
C GLN A 121 -0.16 -15.39 16.82
N ASN A 122 0.91 -16.18 16.71
CA ASN A 122 1.00 -17.50 17.33
C ASN A 122 1.29 -17.44 18.84
N SER A 123 1.78 -16.32 19.35
CA SER A 123 2.18 -16.13 20.74
C SER A 123 1.14 -15.31 21.54
N SER A 124 -0.14 -15.51 21.25
CA SER A 124 -1.22 -14.87 21.99
C SER A 124 -1.10 -15.13 23.49
N GLU A 125 -1.09 -14.06 24.31
CA GLU A 125 -0.98 -14.08 25.78
C GLU A 125 0.30 -14.73 26.33
N LYS A 126 1.30 -14.96 25.47
CA LYS A 126 2.61 -15.47 25.87
C LYS A 126 3.67 -14.39 25.72
N PRO A 127 4.63 -14.28 26.67
CA PRO A 127 5.72 -13.33 26.51
C PRO A 127 6.62 -13.75 25.34
N ILE A 128 6.98 -12.79 24.50
CA ILE A 128 7.95 -12.92 23.43
C ILE A 128 9.02 -11.84 23.58
N SER A 129 10.28 -12.23 23.39
CA SER A 129 11.42 -11.31 23.43
C SER A 129 11.71 -10.81 22.02
N ILE A 130 11.88 -9.50 21.90
CA ILE A 130 12.35 -8.85 20.66
C ILE A 130 13.59 -8.03 20.96
N GLU A 131 14.59 -8.11 20.09
CA GLU A 131 15.73 -7.22 20.10
C GLU A 131 15.48 -6.06 19.16
N ILE A 132 15.55 -4.86 19.69
CA ILE A 132 15.40 -3.61 18.93
C ILE A 132 16.69 -2.82 18.92
N GLU A 133 16.87 -2.03 17.86
CA GLU A 133 17.85 -0.95 17.79
C GLU A 133 17.12 0.39 17.91
N ARG A 134 17.50 1.20 18.90
CA ARG A 134 17.02 2.57 19.13
C ARG A 134 18.21 3.50 19.27
N ASN A 135 18.32 4.45 18.34
CA ASN A 135 19.45 5.40 18.30
C ASN A 135 20.84 4.71 18.31
N GLY A 136 20.96 3.60 17.58
CA GLY A 136 22.21 2.83 17.52
C GLY A 136 22.49 1.96 18.74
N ILE A 137 21.58 1.86 19.72
CA ILE A 137 21.70 1.06 20.93
C ILE A 137 20.74 -0.12 20.83
N PHE A 138 21.28 -1.35 21.03
CA PHE A 138 20.46 -2.56 21.08
C PHE A 138 19.82 -2.73 22.45
N LYS A 139 18.55 -3.10 22.46
CA LYS A 139 17.75 -3.33 23.69
C LYS A 139 16.85 -4.54 23.48
N ASP A 140 16.70 -5.35 24.53
CA ASP A 140 15.69 -6.41 24.57
C ASP A 140 14.41 -5.87 25.19
N ILE A 141 13.28 -6.13 24.52
CA ILE A 141 11.95 -5.75 24.98
C ILE A 141 11.10 -7.03 25.03
N THR A 142 10.41 -7.25 26.13
CA THR A 142 9.44 -8.34 26.25
C THR A 142 8.02 -7.83 25.96
N LEU A 143 7.40 -8.41 24.94
CA LEU A 143 6.03 -8.15 24.53
C LEU A 143 5.12 -9.28 24.99
N ILE A 144 3.90 -8.95 25.41
CA ILE A 144 2.83 -9.92 25.65
C ILE A 144 1.68 -9.57 24.71
N PRO A 145 1.58 -10.23 23.53
CA PRO A 145 0.52 -9.95 22.57
C PRO A 145 -0.86 -10.24 23.18
N LYS A 146 -1.80 -9.30 23.02
CA LYS A 146 -3.19 -9.50 23.48
C LYS A 146 -3.97 -10.37 22.49
N ASN A 147 -4.84 -11.22 23.02
CA ASN A 147 -5.74 -12.03 22.21
C ASN A 147 -6.84 -11.15 21.58
N VAL A 148 -6.92 -11.17 20.25
CA VAL A 148 -8.03 -10.60 19.48
C VAL A 148 -8.43 -11.65 18.45
N ASP A 149 -9.64 -12.16 18.54
CA ASP A 149 -10.20 -13.18 17.64
C ASP A 149 -9.31 -14.43 17.50
N GLY A 150 -8.71 -14.89 18.59
CA GLY A 150 -7.83 -16.06 18.60
C GLY A 150 -6.40 -15.79 18.10
N LYS A 151 -6.03 -14.55 17.79
CA LYS A 151 -4.70 -14.18 17.33
C LYS A 151 -4.04 -13.17 18.26
N GLY A 152 -2.74 -13.30 18.45
CA GLY A 152 -1.95 -12.31 19.19
C GLY A 152 -1.84 -11.01 18.42
N THR A 153 -2.04 -9.87 19.10
CA THR A 153 -1.88 -8.52 18.53
C THR A 153 -1.08 -7.64 19.48
N ILE A 154 -0.28 -6.72 18.92
CA ILE A 154 0.54 -5.81 19.73
C ILE A 154 0.15 -4.33 19.57
N GLY A 155 -0.64 -3.99 18.53
CA GLY A 155 -1.04 -2.61 18.27
C GLY A 155 0.13 -1.72 17.80
N ALA A 156 0.95 -2.22 16.87
CA ALA A 156 2.03 -1.48 16.22
C ALA A 156 1.84 -1.50 14.71
N GLN A 157 2.23 -0.39 14.06
CA GLN A 157 2.33 -0.31 12.62
C GLN A 157 3.77 -0.60 12.21
N LEU A 158 3.95 -1.63 11.39
CA LEU A 158 5.24 -2.18 11.02
C LEU A 158 5.48 -2.02 9.53
N GLN A 159 6.73 -1.72 9.15
CA GLN A 159 7.17 -1.74 7.75
C GLN A 159 8.55 -2.40 7.65
N PRO A 160 8.92 -2.91 6.45
CA PRO A 160 10.29 -3.37 6.22
C PRO A 160 11.31 -2.27 6.56
N ASN A 161 12.44 -2.67 7.15
CA ASN A 161 13.56 -1.75 7.30
C ASN A 161 14.17 -1.50 5.91
N VAL A 162 14.07 -0.26 5.46
CA VAL A 162 14.63 0.18 4.17
C VAL A 162 15.70 1.21 4.46
N SER A 163 16.85 1.06 3.83
CA SER A 163 17.89 2.08 3.90
C SER A 163 17.33 3.44 3.42
N THR A 164 17.66 4.49 4.14
CA THR A 164 17.37 5.87 3.70
C THR A 164 18.25 6.29 2.53
N ASP A 165 19.33 5.54 2.29
CA ASP A 165 20.21 5.79 1.16
C ASP A 165 19.55 5.33 -0.14
N THR A 166 19.65 6.16 -1.17
CA THR A 166 19.12 5.85 -2.49
C THR A 166 20.24 5.74 -3.51
N LYS A 167 20.18 4.70 -4.33
CA LYS A 167 21.06 4.54 -5.49
C LYS A 167 20.40 5.19 -6.70
N LYS A 168 21.08 6.13 -7.33
CA LYS A 168 20.61 6.69 -8.61
C LYS A 168 20.77 5.66 -9.73
N ILE A 169 19.69 5.45 -10.45
CA ILE A 169 19.70 4.60 -11.64
C ILE A 169 20.43 5.32 -12.77
N LYS A 170 21.40 4.66 -13.38
CA LYS A 170 22.19 5.25 -14.48
C LYS A 170 21.72 4.80 -15.87
N GLY A 171 20.95 3.71 -15.95
CA GLY A 171 20.52 3.11 -17.21
C GLY A 171 19.01 3.21 -17.43
N VAL A 172 18.60 3.59 -18.65
CA VAL A 172 17.17 3.67 -19.03
C VAL A 172 16.51 2.29 -18.90
N PHE A 173 17.20 1.22 -19.26
CA PHE A 173 16.68 -0.14 -19.15
C PHE A 173 16.44 -0.55 -17.68
N GLU A 174 17.42 -0.28 -16.80
CA GLU A 174 17.30 -0.53 -15.35
C GLU A 174 16.13 0.27 -14.74
N LEU A 175 15.94 1.50 -15.20
CA LEU A 175 14.82 2.35 -14.79
C LEU A 175 13.46 1.72 -15.11
N PHE A 176 13.28 1.27 -16.35
CA PHE A 176 12.02 0.63 -16.76
C PHE A 176 11.79 -0.72 -16.06
N GLU A 177 12.84 -1.54 -15.95
CA GLU A 177 12.74 -2.83 -15.26
C GLU A 177 12.28 -2.66 -13.80
N TYR A 178 12.94 -1.77 -13.07
CA TYR A 178 12.58 -1.47 -11.70
C TYR A 178 11.17 -0.87 -11.59
N SER A 179 10.84 0.11 -12.44
CA SER A 179 9.54 0.76 -12.43
C SER A 179 8.41 -0.23 -12.75
N ASN A 180 8.60 -1.16 -13.68
CA ASN A 180 7.62 -2.20 -13.98
C ASN A 180 7.39 -3.14 -12.79
N LYS A 181 8.47 -3.57 -12.13
CA LYS A 181 8.39 -4.44 -10.95
C LYS A 181 7.67 -3.73 -9.80
N GLU A 182 8.03 -2.48 -9.54
CA GLU A 182 7.43 -1.71 -8.46
C GLU A 182 5.96 -1.38 -8.74
N PHE A 183 5.62 -0.97 -9.97
CA PHE A 183 4.24 -0.72 -10.37
C PHE A 183 3.35 -1.94 -10.22
N SER A 184 3.84 -3.10 -10.65
CA SER A 184 3.13 -4.38 -10.48
C SER A 184 2.94 -4.74 -9.01
N SER A 185 3.95 -4.53 -8.18
CA SER A 185 3.89 -4.72 -6.72
C SER A 185 2.84 -3.82 -6.09
N LEU A 186 2.83 -2.53 -6.43
CA LEU A 186 1.84 -1.57 -5.94
C LEU A 186 0.41 -1.94 -6.34
N LEU A 187 0.19 -2.38 -7.59
CA LEU A 187 -1.13 -2.85 -8.04
C LEU A 187 -1.60 -4.06 -7.22
N VAL A 188 -0.74 -5.06 -7.04
CA VAL A 188 -1.08 -6.26 -6.25
C VAL A 188 -1.39 -5.89 -4.81
N LYS A 189 -0.56 -5.07 -4.16
CA LYS A 189 -0.78 -4.59 -2.78
C LYS A 189 -2.09 -3.81 -2.65
N THR A 190 -2.41 -2.97 -3.63
CA THR A 190 -3.67 -2.21 -3.66
C THR A 190 -4.88 -3.14 -3.74
N ILE A 191 -4.86 -4.13 -4.64
CA ILE A 191 -5.94 -5.11 -4.79
C ILE A 191 -6.10 -5.94 -3.50
N GLN A 192 -4.99 -6.36 -2.89
CA GLN A 192 -5.01 -7.10 -1.63
C GLN A 192 -5.57 -6.25 -0.48
N GLY A 193 -5.22 -4.96 -0.42
CA GLY A 193 -5.77 -4.01 0.54
C GLY A 193 -7.28 -3.86 0.42
N TYR A 194 -7.80 -3.67 -0.80
CA TYR A 194 -9.24 -3.62 -1.04
C TYR A 194 -9.95 -4.93 -0.68
N LYS A 195 -9.36 -6.07 -1.04
CA LYS A 195 -9.90 -7.39 -0.65
C LYS A 195 -9.99 -7.52 0.86
N GLY A 196 -8.94 -7.11 1.60
CA GLY A 196 -8.93 -7.12 3.07
C GLY A 196 -10.01 -6.21 3.67
N LEU A 197 -10.23 -5.03 3.12
CA LEU A 197 -11.30 -4.13 3.55
C LEU A 197 -12.69 -4.76 3.36
N ILE A 198 -12.95 -5.34 2.20
CA ILE A 198 -14.26 -5.96 1.89
C ILE A 198 -14.51 -7.17 2.81
N THR A 199 -13.52 -8.01 3.05
CA THR A 199 -13.68 -9.19 3.92
C THR A 199 -13.90 -8.81 5.37
N ASN A 200 -13.18 -7.81 5.88
CA ASN A 200 -13.35 -7.32 7.25
C ASN A 200 -14.70 -6.60 7.44
N PHE A 201 -15.17 -5.86 6.44
CA PHE A 201 -16.47 -5.19 6.50
C PHE A 201 -17.63 -6.19 6.54
N SER A 202 -17.52 -7.30 5.80
CA SER A 202 -18.56 -8.35 5.81
C SER A 202 -18.63 -9.10 7.14
N SER A 203 -17.52 -9.24 7.86
CA SER A 203 -17.50 -9.88 9.19
C SER A 203 -18.07 -8.98 10.30
N THR A 204 -17.89 -7.65 10.18
CA THR A 204 -18.42 -6.68 11.15
C THR A 204 -19.93 -6.42 10.96
N ALA A 205 -20.45 -6.60 9.74
CA ALA A 205 -21.88 -6.44 9.45
C ALA A 205 -22.75 -7.65 9.86
N GLN A 206 -22.15 -8.73 10.34
CA GLN A 206 -22.84 -9.94 10.82
C GLN A 206 -22.89 -10.04 12.37
N GLN A 207 -22.37 -9.06 13.10
CA GLN A 207 -22.53 -8.87 14.54
C GLN A 207 -23.55 -7.76 14.82
#